data_44146cdcc788d58286456d6a77f8377f
#
_entry.id   44146cdcc788d58286456d6a77f8377f
#
_cell.length_a   1.000
_cell.length_b   1.000
_cell.length_c   1.000
_cell.angle_alpha   90.00
_cell.angle_beta   90.00
_cell.angle_gamma   90.00
#
_symmetry.space_group_name_H-M   'P 1'
#
loop_
_entity.id
_entity.type
_entity.pdbx_description
1 polymer ?
#
loop_
_entity_poly.entity_id
_entity_poly.type
_entity_poly.pdbx_seq_one_letter_code
_entity_poly.pdbx_strand_id
1 'polypeptide(L)'
;HHGRNPKYLDANYGGTFIIWDRIFGTLVEEDIDDRPEYGLVTNINTYNPLRIAFHEYISIFNDFKTSNISLKSRLLYLLAPPGWSHDGSRMSSDELKAQALMMDAELLSKPAL
;
A
#
# COMPACT_ATOMS: atom_id res chain seq x y z
N HIS A 1 -11.42 4.57 -0.70
CA HIS A 1 -10.48 3.61 -0.07
C HIS A 1 -10.09 2.42 -0.95
N HIS A 2 -10.74 2.25 -2.10
CA HIS A 2 -10.37 1.23 -3.09
C HIS A 2 -9.48 1.77 -4.22
N GLY A 3 -9.05 3.02 -4.12
CA GLY A 3 -8.13 3.62 -5.08
C GLY A 3 -6.71 3.08 -4.89
N ARG A 4 -6.05 2.72 -6.00
CA ARG A 4 -4.67 2.23 -6.01
C ARG A 4 -3.63 3.31 -6.32
N ASN A 5 -4.08 4.51 -6.72
CA ASN A 5 -3.18 5.64 -6.92
C ASN A 5 -2.51 5.99 -5.58
N PRO A 6 -1.23 6.39 -5.56
CA PRO A 6 -0.50 6.71 -4.33
C PRO A 6 -1.21 7.71 -3.43
N LYS A 7 -1.90 8.71 -4.00
CA LYS A 7 -2.67 9.73 -3.29
C LYS A 7 -3.78 9.15 -2.39
N TYR A 8 -4.43 8.06 -2.83
CA TYR A 8 -5.60 7.46 -2.17
C TYR A 8 -5.26 6.24 -1.31
N LEU A 9 -3.99 5.80 -1.29
CA LEU A 9 -3.56 4.70 -0.42
C LEU A 9 -3.69 5.09 1.04
N ASP A 10 -4.13 4.15 1.87
CA ASP A 10 -4.32 4.34 3.32
C ASP A 10 -5.11 5.61 3.65
N ALA A 11 -6.22 5.82 2.95
CA ALA A 11 -7.13 6.93 3.11
C ALA A 11 -8.59 6.47 3.01
N ASN A 12 -9.52 7.31 3.48
CA ASN A 12 -10.95 7.09 3.35
C ASN A 12 -11.41 5.74 3.92
N TYR A 13 -11.00 5.41 5.16
CA TYR A 13 -11.34 4.14 5.82
C TYR A 13 -12.81 4.00 6.20
N GLY A 14 -13.52 5.11 6.32
CA GLY A 14 -14.93 5.15 6.71
C GLY A 14 -15.84 4.51 5.66
N GLY A 15 -16.38 3.32 5.94
CA GLY A 15 -17.28 2.62 5.03
C GLY A 15 -18.67 3.24 4.96
N THR A 16 -19.26 3.66 6.09
CA THR A 16 -20.62 4.18 6.17
C THR A 16 -20.67 5.69 6.47
N PHE A 17 -19.79 6.17 7.33
CA PHE A 17 -19.76 7.57 7.76
C PHE A 17 -18.39 8.19 7.52
N ILE A 18 -18.34 9.20 6.69
CA ILE A 18 -17.14 10.02 6.39
C ILE A 18 -16.62 10.80 7.61
N ILE A 19 -17.45 10.92 8.65
CA ILE A 19 -17.10 11.66 9.87
C ILE A 19 -15.84 11.11 10.54
N TRP A 20 -15.61 9.80 10.47
CA TRP A 20 -14.43 9.15 11.03
C TRP A 20 -13.16 9.59 10.32
N ASP A 21 -13.19 9.66 8.98
CA ASP A 21 -12.04 10.12 8.21
C ASP A 21 -11.72 11.59 8.47
N ARG A 22 -12.75 12.42 8.74
CA ARG A 22 -12.55 13.81 9.14
C ARG A 22 -11.91 13.93 10.51
N ILE A 23 -12.37 13.13 11.48
CA ILE A 23 -11.85 13.14 12.86
C ILE A 23 -10.39 12.67 12.90
N PHE A 24 -10.07 11.61 12.16
CA PHE A 24 -8.72 11.01 12.13
C PHE A 24 -7.79 11.62 11.08
N GLY A 25 -8.27 12.57 10.27
CA GLY A 25 -7.46 13.23 9.25
C GLY A 25 -7.07 12.32 8.08
N THR A 26 -7.86 11.26 7.84
CA THR A 26 -7.64 10.29 6.75
C THR A 26 -8.51 10.57 5.52
N LEU A 27 -9.30 11.67 5.55
CA LEU A 27 -10.13 12.07 4.42
C LEU A 27 -9.27 12.62 3.29
N VAL A 28 -9.37 12.01 2.13
CA VAL A 28 -8.83 12.51 0.87
C VAL A 28 -9.99 12.62 -0.12
N GLU A 29 -10.23 13.84 -0.62
CA GLU A 29 -11.26 14.10 -1.61
C GLU A 29 -10.81 13.63 -3.00
N GLU A 30 -11.78 13.25 -3.83
CA GLU A 30 -11.52 12.88 -5.22
C GLU A 30 -11.01 14.09 -5.99
N ASP A 31 -9.93 13.87 -6.74
CA ASP A 31 -9.35 14.85 -7.63
C ASP A 31 -9.81 14.56 -9.07
N ILE A 32 -10.24 15.62 -9.78
CA ILE A 32 -10.71 15.50 -11.15
C ILE A 32 -9.56 15.15 -12.10
N ASP A 33 -8.36 15.65 -11.78
CA ASP A 33 -7.16 15.45 -12.60
C ASP A 33 -6.44 14.14 -12.28
N ASP A 34 -6.62 13.60 -11.06
CA ASP A 34 -6.10 12.30 -10.63
C ASP A 34 -7.23 11.44 -10.06
N ARG A 35 -8.10 10.97 -10.94
CA ARG A 35 -9.23 10.12 -10.54
C ARG A 35 -8.77 8.79 -10.00
N PRO A 36 -9.44 8.26 -8.95
CA PRO A 36 -9.05 6.98 -8.37
C PRO A 36 -9.17 5.85 -9.38
N GLU A 37 -8.08 5.15 -9.59
CA GLU A 37 -8.07 3.85 -10.25
C GLU A 37 -8.34 2.78 -9.21
N TYR A 38 -9.37 1.97 -9.43
CA TYR A 38 -9.79 0.95 -8.47
C TYR A 38 -9.02 -0.35 -8.65
N GLY A 39 -8.70 -1.00 -7.55
CA GLY A 39 -8.06 -2.31 -7.54
C GLY A 39 -7.00 -2.47 -6.46
N LEU A 40 -6.22 -3.54 -6.59
CA LEU A 40 -5.08 -3.81 -5.73
C LEU A 40 -3.81 -3.25 -6.37
N VAL A 41 -2.89 -2.76 -5.55
CA VAL A 41 -1.55 -2.35 -6.01
C VAL A 41 -0.83 -3.53 -6.66
N THR A 42 -0.96 -4.72 -6.08
CA THR A 42 -0.44 -5.97 -6.66
C THR A 42 -1.58 -6.98 -6.83
N ASN A 43 -1.82 -7.40 -8.06
CA ASN A 43 -2.87 -8.38 -8.37
C ASN A 43 -2.45 -9.80 -8.02
N ILE A 44 -3.39 -10.56 -7.44
CA ILE A 44 -3.19 -11.98 -7.08
C ILE A 44 -3.23 -12.90 -8.31
N ASN A 45 -3.85 -12.43 -9.41
CA ASN A 45 -3.99 -13.14 -10.69
C ASN A 45 -4.60 -14.55 -10.55
N THR A 46 -5.61 -14.70 -9.71
CA THR A 46 -6.31 -15.97 -9.51
C THR A 46 -7.79 -15.74 -9.22
N TYR A 47 -8.63 -16.67 -9.62
CA TYR A 47 -10.06 -16.72 -9.32
C TYR A 47 -10.40 -17.77 -8.25
N ASN A 48 -9.40 -18.47 -7.71
CA ASN A 48 -9.62 -19.46 -6.66
C ASN A 48 -9.94 -18.74 -5.33
N PRO A 49 -11.16 -18.93 -4.77
CA PRO A 49 -11.61 -18.20 -3.58
C PRO A 49 -10.79 -18.53 -2.34
N LEU A 50 -10.33 -19.75 -2.17
CA LEU A 50 -9.48 -20.14 -1.06
C LEU A 50 -8.10 -19.48 -1.16
N ARG A 51 -7.54 -19.39 -2.37
CA ARG A 51 -6.27 -18.72 -2.60
C ARG A 51 -6.39 -17.22 -2.35
N ILE A 52 -7.49 -16.60 -2.77
CA ILE A 52 -7.76 -15.18 -2.52
C ILE A 52 -7.89 -14.92 -1.01
N ALA A 53 -8.60 -15.79 -0.26
CA ALA A 53 -8.82 -15.63 1.16
C ALA A 53 -7.55 -15.83 2.00
N PHE A 54 -6.68 -16.75 1.61
CA PHE A 54 -5.54 -17.18 2.44
C PHE A 54 -4.17 -16.74 1.93
N HIS A 55 -4.06 -16.09 0.77
CA HIS A 55 -2.76 -15.76 0.17
C HIS A 55 -1.88 -14.88 1.09
N GLU A 56 -2.45 -13.90 1.79
CA GLU A 56 -1.68 -13.06 2.72
C GLU A 56 -1.17 -13.83 3.92
N TYR A 57 -2.00 -14.70 4.51
CA TYR A 57 -1.57 -15.56 5.62
C TYR A 57 -0.45 -16.50 5.19
N ILE A 58 -0.54 -17.06 3.98
CA ILE A 58 0.51 -17.92 3.41
C ILE A 58 1.78 -17.11 3.16
N SER A 59 1.66 -15.89 2.64
CA SER A 59 2.78 -14.99 2.42
C SER A 59 3.49 -14.66 3.74
N ILE A 60 2.77 -14.21 4.76
CA ILE A 60 3.31 -13.92 6.10
C ILE A 60 4.00 -15.16 6.70
N PHE A 61 3.38 -16.33 6.57
CA PHE A 61 3.96 -17.57 7.08
C PHE A 61 5.26 -17.95 6.37
N ASN A 62 5.31 -17.78 5.05
CA ASN A 62 6.52 -18.03 4.26
C ASN A 62 7.63 -17.03 4.62
N ASP A 63 7.30 -15.76 4.77
CA ASP A 63 8.25 -14.72 5.19
C ASP A 63 8.82 -15.04 6.59
N PHE A 64 7.95 -15.45 7.52
CA PHE A 64 8.37 -15.87 8.85
C PHE A 64 9.28 -17.11 8.86
N LYS A 65 9.04 -18.06 7.94
CA LYS A 65 9.82 -19.29 7.80
C LYS A 65 11.13 -19.09 7.01
N THR A 66 11.30 -17.96 6.35
CA THR A 66 12.50 -17.70 5.53
C THR A 66 13.77 -17.90 6.35
N SER A 67 14.68 -18.69 5.81
CA SER A 67 15.99 -18.93 6.44
C SER A 67 16.86 -17.67 6.39
N ASN A 68 17.74 -17.51 7.40
CA ASN A 68 18.74 -16.43 7.47
C ASN A 68 18.21 -15.02 7.82
N ILE A 69 16.99 -14.90 8.33
CA ILE A 69 16.54 -13.63 8.91
C ILE A 69 16.61 -13.65 10.43
N SER A 70 16.91 -12.50 11.04
CA SER A 70 17.00 -12.35 12.48
C SER A 70 15.63 -12.54 13.16
N LEU A 71 15.61 -12.94 14.43
CA LEU A 71 14.38 -13.03 15.22
C LEU A 71 13.62 -11.68 15.25
N LYS A 72 14.36 -10.57 15.29
CA LYS A 72 13.77 -9.23 15.22
C LYS A 72 13.03 -9.00 13.89
N SER A 73 13.63 -9.37 12.76
CA SER A 73 12.99 -9.26 11.45
C SER A 73 11.76 -10.17 11.32
N ARG A 74 11.81 -11.37 11.91
CA ARG A 74 10.63 -12.26 11.97
C ARG A 74 9.46 -11.65 12.72
N LEU A 75 9.74 -11.00 13.85
CA LEU A 75 8.71 -10.32 14.63
C LEU A 75 8.15 -9.10 13.87
N LEU A 76 9.00 -8.38 13.15
CA LEU A 76 8.59 -7.25 12.32
C LEU A 76 7.66 -7.65 11.17
N TYR A 77 7.79 -8.85 10.58
CA TYR A 77 6.82 -9.35 9.59
C TYR A 77 5.38 -9.48 10.14
N LEU A 78 5.22 -9.58 11.46
CA LEU A 78 3.90 -9.62 12.11
C LEU A 78 3.41 -8.25 12.58
N LEU A 79 4.31 -7.33 12.89
CA LEU A 79 4.00 -6.07 13.58
C LEU A 79 4.24 -4.82 12.73
N ALA A 80 5.06 -4.90 11.69
CA ALA A 80 5.35 -3.77 10.80
C ALA A 80 4.15 -3.48 9.86
N PRO A 81 4.08 -2.27 9.31
CA PRO A 81 3.05 -1.93 8.32
C PRO A 81 3.06 -2.88 7.12
N PRO A 82 1.90 -3.09 6.48
CA PRO A 82 1.80 -3.87 5.25
C PRO A 82 2.79 -3.37 4.18
N GLY A 83 3.43 -4.31 3.48
CA GLY A 83 4.45 -3.98 2.48
C GLY A 83 5.87 -3.85 3.04
N TRP A 84 6.07 -3.93 4.36
CA TRP A 84 7.41 -3.98 4.92
C TRP A 84 8.14 -5.29 4.56
N SER A 85 9.42 -5.19 4.23
CA SER A 85 10.31 -6.33 4.04
C SER A 85 11.69 -6.04 4.63
N HIS A 86 12.37 -7.08 5.11
CA HIS A 86 13.69 -6.95 5.75
C HIS A 86 14.81 -6.55 4.78
N ASP A 87 14.61 -6.78 3.50
CA ASP A 87 15.54 -6.54 2.39
C ASP A 87 15.10 -5.39 1.47
N GLY A 88 13.97 -4.72 1.79
CA GLY A 88 13.42 -3.66 0.95
C GLY A 88 12.85 -4.13 -0.39
N SER A 89 12.60 -5.43 -0.56
CA SER A 89 12.04 -6.00 -1.80
C SER A 89 10.58 -5.64 -2.05
N ARG A 90 9.88 -5.19 -1.03
CA ARG A 90 8.51 -4.69 -1.08
C ARG A 90 8.48 -3.22 -0.67
N MET A 91 7.48 -2.51 -1.11
CA MET A 91 7.27 -1.11 -0.76
C MET A 91 6.04 -0.96 0.13
N SER A 92 6.17 -0.23 1.21
CA SER A 92 5.05 0.22 2.01
C SER A 92 4.27 1.33 1.30
N SER A 93 3.04 1.60 1.75
CA SER A 93 2.23 2.69 1.19
C SER A 93 2.92 4.05 1.31
N ASP A 94 3.65 4.30 2.39
CA ASP A 94 4.38 5.55 2.60
C ASP A 94 5.55 5.70 1.61
N GLU A 95 6.27 4.62 1.33
CA GLU A 95 7.34 4.60 0.33
C GLU A 95 6.79 4.83 -1.08
N LEU A 96 5.64 4.22 -1.42
CA LEU A 96 4.96 4.44 -2.69
C LEU A 96 4.51 5.90 -2.86
N LYS A 97 3.96 6.51 -1.80
CA LYS A 97 3.59 7.94 -1.80
C LYS A 97 4.82 8.84 -1.97
N ALA A 98 5.89 8.57 -1.24
CA ALA A 98 7.13 9.33 -1.34
C ALA A 98 7.75 9.24 -2.74
N GLN A 99 7.75 8.06 -3.35
CA GLN A 99 8.23 7.86 -4.71
C GLN A 99 7.40 8.64 -5.73
N ALA A 100 6.08 8.62 -5.61
CA ALA A 100 5.19 9.37 -6.49
C ALA A 100 5.46 10.88 -6.41
N LEU A 101 5.59 11.42 -5.20
CA LEU A 101 5.92 12.84 -5.00
C LEU A 101 7.27 13.24 -5.61
N MET A 102 8.28 12.37 -5.53
CA MET A 102 9.59 12.61 -6.15
C MET A 102 9.50 12.61 -7.68
N MET A 103 8.73 11.70 -8.26
CA MET A 103 8.51 11.64 -9.71
C MET A 103 7.78 12.90 -10.22
N ASP A 104 6.76 13.35 -9.51
CA ASP A 104 6.02 14.58 -9.86
C ASP A 104 6.93 15.81 -9.78
N ALA A 105 7.76 15.91 -8.73
CA ALA A 105 8.73 17.01 -8.58
C ALA A 105 9.78 16.99 -9.71
N GLU A 106 10.23 15.82 -10.14
CA GLU A 106 11.18 15.70 -11.25
C GLU A 106 10.55 16.10 -12.60
N LEU A 107 9.27 15.74 -12.82
CA LEU A 107 8.53 16.13 -14.03
C LEU A 107 8.35 17.64 -14.09
N LEU A 108 8.04 18.29 -12.97
CA LEU A 108 7.90 19.75 -12.87
C LEU A 108 9.23 20.50 -13.03
N SER A 109 10.34 19.87 -12.70
CA SER A 109 11.69 20.45 -12.80
C SER A 109 12.29 20.38 -14.20
N LYS A 110 11.73 19.56 -15.10
CA LYS A 110 12.18 19.48 -16.49
C LYS A 110 11.67 20.69 -17.27
N PRO A 111 12.57 21.52 -17.85
CA PRO A 111 12.14 22.63 -18.72
C PRO A 111 11.38 22.07 -19.90
N ALA A 112 10.23 22.68 -20.19
CA ALA A 112 9.50 22.43 -21.42
C ALA A 112 10.42 22.74 -22.62
N LEU A 113 10.71 21.73 -23.42
CA LEU A 113 11.43 21.87 -24.68
C LEU A 113 10.57 22.59 -25.69
#